data_5259351da6c32c9a2790fc63138d11b2
#
_entry.id   5259351da6c32c9a2790fc63138d11b2
#
_cell.length_a   1.000
_cell.length_b   1.000
_cell.length_c   1.000
_cell.angle_alpha   90.00
_cell.angle_beta   90.00
_cell.angle_gamma   90.00
#
_symmetry.space_group_name_H-M   'P 1'
#
loop_
_entity.id
_entity.type
_entity.pdbx_description
1 polymer ?
#
loop_
_entity_poly.entity_id
_entity_poly.type
_entity_poly.pdbx_seq_one_letter_code
_entity_poly.pdbx_strand_id
1 'polypeptide(L)'
;MNLYLSAIGFSDMDSMKESRFIKAAVRQCIDEGYILKNESLKRGVAVVRVSESAGIYIFGRYEGKKFVYEYYYPFIIGNKISENDELTIERHVDKESYSIVCDESRTGVTLIFYLQNVMDYMNYVTSRPDYIKGSFNPDTRNAIAKCPIKNTPVVLSALSLGGMILLPIDKNSRKSAKNTEAEKKRRKLIAAAKNGDEEARESLTIEDIDTYTKICQRIMYEDVFSIVDSTFMPCGVECDQYSVIGEILELSKERNSYTGENIYIMNLECNDVEFTLGINEKHLLGEPMVGRRFKG
;
A
#
# COMPACT_ATOMS: atom_id res chain seq x y z
N MET A 1 5.94 -18.14 -8.51
CA MET A 1 6.92 -17.01 -8.45
C MET A 1 6.21 -15.76 -8.00
N ASN A 2 6.74 -15.10 -6.99
CA ASN A 2 6.17 -13.85 -6.51
C ASN A 2 6.73 -12.68 -7.33
N LEU A 3 5.90 -12.09 -8.20
CA LEU A 3 6.30 -11.01 -9.10
C LEU A 3 6.84 -9.78 -8.36
N TYR A 4 6.33 -9.50 -7.17
CA TYR A 4 6.73 -8.32 -6.40
C TYR A 4 8.15 -8.40 -5.81
N LEU A 5 8.80 -9.57 -5.84
CA LEU A 5 10.22 -9.67 -5.50
C LEU A 5 11.10 -8.84 -6.44
N SER A 6 10.68 -8.68 -7.69
CA SER A 6 11.41 -7.86 -8.65
C SER A 6 11.50 -6.39 -8.24
N ALA A 7 10.46 -5.87 -7.56
CA ALA A 7 10.42 -4.49 -7.07
C ALA A 7 11.49 -4.20 -6.00
N ILE A 8 11.90 -5.21 -5.23
CA ILE A 8 12.92 -5.11 -4.19
C ILE A 8 14.29 -5.66 -4.64
N GLY A 9 14.55 -5.68 -5.94
CA GLY A 9 15.86 -6.01 -6.49
C GLY A 9 16.13 -7.48 -6.76
N PHE A 10 15.12 -8.28 -7.05
CA PHE A 10 15.26 -9.67 -7.50
C PHE A 10 14.70 -9.85 -8.91
N SER A 11 15.17 -9.07 -9.86
CA SER A 11 14.64 -9.07 -11.24
C SER A 11 14.89 -10.41 -11.98
N ASP A 12 16.00 -11.10 -11.69
CA ASP A 12 16.43 -12.30 -12.40
C ASP A 12 16.15 -13.59 -11.61
N MET A 13 15.15 -13.58 -10.73
CA MET A 13 14.81 -14.71 -9.88
C MET A 13 13.83 -15.66 -10.59
N ASP A 14 14.25 -16.85 -10.91
CA ASP A 14 13.38 -17.95 -11.34
C ASP A 14 12.80 -18.72 -10.14
N SER A 15 11.76 -19.52 -10.34
CA SER A 15 11.08 -20.27 -9.28
C SER A 15 12.02 -21.22 -8.49
N MET A 16 13.09 -21.72 -9.12
CA MET A 16 14.02 -22.61 -8.44
C MET A 16 14.96 -21.81 -7.52
N LYS A 17 15.49 -20.69 -8.01
CA LYS A 17 16.32 -19.77 -7.22
C LYS A 17 15.52 -19.19 -6.06
N GLU A 18 14.28 -18.78 -6.31
CA GLU A 18 13.33 -18.28 -5.32
C GLU A 18 13.13 -19.30 -4.18
N SER A 19 12.79 -20.55 -4.51
CA SER A 19 12.60 -21.60 -3.51
C SER A 19 13.87 -21.87 -2.69
N ARG A 20 15.05 -21.85 -3.33
CA ARG A 20 16.34 -22.04 -2.64
C ARG A 20 16.63 -20.88 -1.71
N PHE A 21 16.41 -19.64 -2.18
CA PHE A 21 16.63 -18.43 -1.40
C PHE A 21 15.74 -18.40 -0.16
N ILE A 22 14.42 -18.62 -0.31
CA ILE A 22 13.49 -18.62 0.82
C ILE A 22 13.85 -19.68 1.86
N LYS A 23 14.21 -20.90 1.43
CA LYS A 23 14.65 -21.97 2.35
C LYS A 23 15.93 -21.62 3.10
N ALA A 24 16.89 -21.00 2.42
CA ALA A 24 18.14 -20.55 3.06
C ALA A 24 17.88 -19.42 4.05
N ALA A 25 17.07 -18.45 3.66
CA ALA A 25 16.69 -17.33 4.50
C ALA A 25 15.94 -17.77 5.78
N VAL A 26 15.02 -18.73 5.66
CA VAL A 26 14.34 -19.33 6.84
C VAL A 26 15.33 -20.00 7.78
N ARG A 27 16.30 -20.78 7.26
CA ARG A 27 17.32 -21.40 8.09
C ARG A 27 18.16 -20.38 8.83
N GLN A 28 18.63 -19.36 8.12
CA GLN A 28 19.38 -18.26 8.73
C GLN A 28 18.58 -17.58 9.86
N CYS A 29 17.32 -17.25 9.63
CA CYS A 29 16.46 -16.64 10.67
C CYS A 29 16.23 -17.57 11.87
N ILE A 30 16.19 -18.89 11.67
CA ILE A 30 16.09 -19.86 12.78
C ILE A 30 17.39 -19.86 13.59
N ASP A 31 18.54 -19.92 12.93
CA ASP A 31 19.85 -20.01 13.55
C ASP A 31 20.21 -18.72 14.32
N GLU A 32 19.82 -17.56 13.78
CA GLU A 32 20.05 -16.24 14.39
C GLU A 32 18.95 -15.82 15.38
N GLY A 33 17.85 -16.56 15.47
CA GLY A 33 16.74 -16.25 16.39
C GLY A 33 15.83 -15.10 15.94
N TYR A 34 15.87 -14.71 14.66
CA TYR A 34 15.10 -13.60 14.11
C TYR A 34 13.69 -14.00 13.64
N ILE A 35 13.02 -14.86 14.40
CA ILE A 35 11.62 -15.21 14.12
C ILE A 35 10.73 -14.59 15.21
N LEU A 36 9.85 -13.69 14.80
CA LEU A 36 8.79 -13.20 15.67
C LEU A 36 7.76 -14.31 15.89
N LYS A 37 7.36 -14.56 17.12
CA LYS A 37 6.49 -15.69 17.49
C LYS A 37 5.24 -15.20 18.19
N ASN A 38 4.12 -15.85 17.88
CA ASN A 38 2.91 -15.85 18.70
C ASN A 38 2.69 -17.26 19.20
N GLU A 39 2.94 -17.49 20.50
CA GLU A 39 2.87 -18.84 21.10
C GLU A 39 1.42 -19.37 21.17
N SER A 40 0.44 -18.49 21.42
CA SER A 40 -0.96 -18.83 21.51
C SER A 40 -1.51 -19.42 20.21
N LEU A 41 -1.10 -18.84 19.08
CA LEU A 41 -1.52 -19.27 17.74
C LEU A 41 -0.54 -20.27 17.11
N LYS A 42 0.59 -20.54 17.73
CA LYS A 42 1.69 -21.34 17.17
C LYS A 42 2.15 -20.83 15.80
N ARG A 43 2.14 -19.51 15.60
CA ARG A 43 2.52 -18.83 14.36
C ARG A 43 3.83 -18.10 14.53
N GLY A 44 4.49 -17.86 13.40
CA GLY A 44 5.72 -17.07 13.38
C GLY A 44 5.94 -16.38 12.06
N VAL A 45 6.79 -15.35 12.10
CA VAL A 45 7.23 -14.60 10.94
C VAL A 45 8.75 -14.45 10.99
N ALA A 46 9.43 -14.96 10.00
CA ALA A 46 10.83 -14.66 9.76
C ALA A 46 10.94 -13.38 8.92
N VAL A 47 11.78 -12.45 9.36
CA VAL A 47 11.96 -11.16 8.69
C VAL A 47 13.34 -11.11 8.06
N VAL A 48 13.39 -11.07 6.75
CA VAL A 48 14.63 -11.01 5.98
C VAL A 48 14.80 -9.63 5.39
N ARG A 49 15.79 -8.88 5.85
CA ARG A 49 16.13 -7.57 5.29
C ARG A 49 16.99 -7.73 4.06
N VAL A 50 16.67 -7.04 2.99
CA VAL A 50 17.46 -6.99 1.76
C VAL A 50 18.15 -5.65 1.56
N SER A 51 17.58 -4.60 2.17
CA SER A 51 18.17 -3.27 2.28
C SER A 51 17.66 -2.60 3.56
N GLU A 52 17.93 -1.31 3.76
CA GLU A 52 17.49 -0.57 4.93
C GLU A 52 15.95 -0.54 5.03
N SER A 53 15.27 -0.25 3.92
CA SER A 53 13.81 -0.10 3.89
C SER A 53 13.08 -1.30 3.27
N ALA A 54 13.78 -2.24 2.60
CA ALA A 54 13.15 -3.35 1.90
C ALA A 54 13.46 -4.70 2.54
N GLY A 55 12.49 -5.62 2.44
CA GLY A 55 12.67 -6.97 2.95
C GLY A 55 11.60 -7.95 2.52
N ILE A 56 11.61 -9.13 3.13
CA ILE A 56 10.66 -10.21 2.89
C ILE A 56 10.15 -10.72 4.23
N TYR A 57 8.83 -10.74 4.40
CA TYR A 57 8.17 -11.45 5.48
C TYR A 57 7.88 -12.88 5.04
N ILE A 58 8.34 -13.86 5.85
CA ILE A 58 8.11 -15.28 5.61
C ILE A 58 7.26 -15.81 6.76
N PHE A 59 6.02 -16.09 6.47
CA PHE A 59 5.04 -16.57 7.44
C PHE A 59 5.04 -18.09 7.53
N GLY A 60 4.78 -18.60 8.72
CA GLY A 60 4.70 -20.03 8.95
C GLY A 60 4.13 -20.39 10.31
N ARG A 61 4.05 -21.68 10.54
CA ARG A 61 3.56 -22.24 11.80
C ARG A 61 4.64 -23.08 12.51
N TYR A 62 4.45 -23.29 13.79
CA TYR A 62 5.25 -24.17 14.59
C TYR A 62 4.61 -25.56 14.70
N GLU A 63 5.30 -26.58 14.21
CA GLU A 63 5.00 -27.98 14.44
C GLU A 63 5.96 -28.51 15.53
N GLY A 64 5.51 -28.48 16.78
CA GLY A 64 6.40 -28.67 17.92
C GLY A 64 7.44 -27.55 18.00
N LYS A 65 8.74 -27.92 17.86
CA LYS A 65 9.86 -26.95 17.84
C LYS A 65 10.27 -26.51 16.44
N LYS A 66 9.70 -27.13 15.41
CA LYS A 66 10.08 -26.87 14.01
C LYS A 66 9.23 -25.76 13.43
N PHE A 67 9.86 -24.74 12.85
CA PHE A 67 9.19 -23.73 12.05
C PHE A 67 9.00 -24.25 10.61
N VAL A 68 7.77 -24.21 10.13
CA VAL A 68 7.36 -24.61 8.77
C VAL A 68 6.79 -23.39 8.09
N TYR A 69 7.50 -22.84 7.09
CA TYR A 69 7.01 -21.70 6.35
C TYR A 69 5.87 -22.11 5.41
N GLU A 70 4.92 -21.20 5.21
CA GLU A 70 3.71 -21.42 4.40
C GLU A 70 3.66 -20.49 3.19
N TYR A 71 3.92 -19.21 3.41
CA TYR A 71 3.95 -18.21 2.34
C TYR A 71 4.89 -17.05 2.72
N TYR A 72 5.15 -16.18 1.76
CA TYR A 72 5.98 -15.01 1.95
C TYR A 72 5.57 -13.89 1.00
N TYR A 73 5.88 -12.67 1.38
CA TYR A 73 5.74 -11.50 0.51
C TYR A 73 6.84 -10.47 0.80
N PRO A 74 7.26 -9.73 -0.25
CA PRO A 74 8.17 -8.61 -0.07
C PRO A 74 7.45 -7.42 0.56
N PHE A 75 8.21 -6.55 1.22
CA PHE A 75 7.70 -5.34 1.82
C PHE A 75 8.66 -4.17 1.65
N ILE A 76 8.10 -2.97 1.75
CA ILE A 76 8.82 -1.71 1.94
C ILE A 76 8.34 -1.09 3.24
N ILE A 77 9.27 -0.55 4.03
CA ILE A 77 8.92 0.20 5.23
C ILE A 77 8.53 1.60 4.80
N GLY A 78 7.29 1.97 5.11
CA GLY A 78 6.84 3.34 4.97
C GLY A 78 7.29 4.21 6.16
N ASN A 79 7.40 5.49 5.94
CA ASN A 79 7.80 6.49 6.95
C ASN A 79 6.82 7.66 7.08
N LYS A 80 5.76 7.69 6.25
CA LYS A 80 4.73 8.73 6.29
C LYS A 80 3.47 8.21 6.97
N ILE A 81 3.01 8.95 7.96
CA ILE A 81 1.77 8.62 8.67
C ILE A 81 0.62 9.27 7.93
N SER A 82 -0.35 8.47 7.53
CA SER A 82 -1.63 8.92 6.98
C SER A 82 -2.69 8.84 8.08
N GLU A 83 -3.42 9.92 8.30
CA GLU A 83 -4.55 9.92 9.23
C GLU A 83 -5.79 9.38 8.49
N ASN A 84 -6.40 8.32 9.03
CA ASN A 84 -7.62 7.75 8.52
C ASN A 84 -8.70 7.69 9.60
N ASP A 85 -9.93 8.01 9.22
CA ASP A 85 -11.05 8.10 10.15
C ASP A 85 -11.56 6.73 10.61
N GLU A 86 -11.63 5.75 9.73
CA GLU A 86 -12.12 4.40 10.04
C GLU A 86 -11.36 3.32 9.25
N LEU A 87 -10.83 2.34 9.97
CA LEU A 87 -10.17 1.17 9.39
C LEU A 87 -10.88 -0.11 9.82
N THR A 88 -11.04 -1.02 8.88
CA THR A 88 -11.50 -2.38 9.17
C THR A 88 -10.43 -3.39 8.77
N ILE A 89 -10.02 -4.25 9.70
CA ILE A 89 -9.07 -5.33 9.40
C ILE A 89 -9.88 -6.61 9.18
N GLU A 90 -9.67 -7.25 8.03
CA GLU A 90 -10.32 -8.49 7.64
C GLU A 90 -9.27 -9.57 7.35
N ARG A 91 -9.52 -10.79 7.80
CA ARG A 91 -8.67 -11.95 7.49
C ARG A 91 -9.12 -12.59 6.19
N HIS A 92 -8.16 -12.88 5.30
CA HIS A 92 -8.43 -13.68 4.10
C HIS A 92 -8.65 -15.16 4.44
N VAL A 93 -9.63 -15.79 3.78
CA VAL A 93 -10.03 -17.18 4.05
C VAL A 93 -8.98 -18.17 3.58
N ASP A 94 -8.33 -17.90 2.46
CA ASP A 94 -7.42 -18.84 1.77
C ASP A 94 -5.95 -18.70 2.18
N LYS A 95 -5.58 -17.57 2.76
CA LYS A 95 -4.22 -17.28 3.21
C LYS A 95 -4.29 -16.61 4.57
N GLU A 96 -3.27 -16.81 5.40
CA GLU A 96 -3.13 -16.03 6.64
C GLU A 96 -2.62 -14.61 6.35
N SER A 97 -3.31 -13.93 5.48
CA SER A 97 -3.11 -12.51 5.20
C SER A 97 -4.30 -11.72 5.75
N TYR A 98 -4.02 -10.52 6.17
CA TYR A 98 -5.00 -9.60 6.69
C TYR A 98 -5.04 -8.39 5.77
N SER A 99 -6.22 -8.04 5.31
CA SER A 99 -6.43 -6.81 4.56
C SER A 99 -6.96 -5.72 5.48
N ILE A 100 -6.57 -4.50 5.15
CA ILE A 100 -7.11 -3.29 5.74
C ILE A 100 -8.01 -2.65 4.69
N VAL A 101 -9.24 -2.38 5.07
CA VAL A 101 -10.21 -1.65 4.27
C VAL A 101 -10.39 -0.28 4.90
N CYS A 102 -10.14 0.77 4.14
CA CYS A 102 -10.34 2.14 4.57
C CYS A 102 -11.14 2.93 3.53
N ASP A 103 -12.15 3.64 3.98
CA ASP A 103 -12.87 4.59 3.17
C ASP A 103 -12.13 5.93 3.20
N GLU A 104 -11.34 6.16 2.13
CA GLU A 104 -10.57 7.39 2.00
C GLU A 104 -11.41 8.47 1.31
N SER A 105 -11.85 9.44 2.08
CA SER A 105 -12.71 10.52 1.57
C SER A 105 -12.02 11.44 0.57
N ARG A 106 -10.69 11.50 0.58
CA ARG A 106 -9.88 12.36 -0.30
C ARG A 106 -9.79 11.78 -1.71
N THR A 107 -9.65 10.47 -1.83
CA THR A 107 -9.61 9.79 -3.14
C THR A 107 -11.00 9.46 -3.67
N GLY A 108 -12.03 9.44 -2.81
CA GLY A 108 -13.39 9.07 -3.16
C GLY A 108 -13.59 7.57 -3.42
N VAL A 109 -12.60 6.73 -3.11
CA VAL A 109 -12.62 5.28 -3.30
C VAL A 109 -12.30 4.56 -2.01
N THR A 110 -12.80 3.34 -1.88
CA THR A 110 -12.40 2.44 -0.80
C THR A 110 -11.03 1.86 -1.12
N LEU A 111 -10.06 2.07 -0.24
CA LEU A 111 -8.71 1.53 -0.37
C LEU A 111 -8.59 0.21 0.39
N ILE A 112 -7.96 -0.76 -0.25
CA ILE A 112 -7.70 -2.09 0.30
C ILE A 112 -6.20 -2.35 0.26
N PHE A 113 -5.62 -2.67 1.41
CA PHE A 113 -4.19 -2.93 1.56
C PHE A 113 -3.95 -4.20 2.35
N TYR A 114 -2.79 -4.84 2.17
CA TYR A 114 -2.35 -5.91 3.05
C TYR A 114 -1.69 -5.35 4.31
N LEU A 115 -2.02 -5.95 5.45
CA LEU A 115 -1.40 -5.60 6.73
C LEU A 115 0.03 -6.19 6.78
N GLN A 116 1.04 -5.34 6.95
CA GLN A 116 2.44 -5.79 7.05
C GLN A 116 2.79 -6.25 8.48
N ASN A 117 2.37 -5.53 9.50
CA ASN A 117 2.66 -5.85 10.90
C ASN A 117 1.68 -6.87 11.50
N VAL A 118 1.44 -7.95 10.77
CA VAL A 118 0.50 -9.02 11.15
C VAL A 118 0.77 -9.60 12.54
N MET A 119 2.05 -9.73 12.94
CA MET A 119 2.40 -10.29 14.26
C MET A 119 1.98 -9.37 15.41
N ASP A 120 2.08 -8.05 15.24
CA ASP A 120 1.61 -7.10 16.24
C ASP A 120 0.09 -7.18 16.39
N TYR A 121 -0.61 -7.29 15.25
CA TYR A 121 -2.05 -7.50 15.25
C TYR A 121 -2.46 -8.82 15.90
N MET A 122 -1.78 -9.93 15.59
CA MET A 122 -2.03 -11.22 16.22
C MET A 122 -1.79 -11.17 17.74
N ASN A 123 -0.70 -10.52 18.17
CA ASN A 123 -0.42 -10.35 19.59
C ASN A 123 -1.48 -9.49 20.28
N TYR A 124 -1.93 -8.41 19.63
CA TYR A 124 -3.02 -7.58 20.11
C TYR A 124 -4.31 -8.39 20.28
N VAL A 125 -4.71 -9.15 19.26
CA VAL A 125 -5.93 -9.97 19.30
C VAL A 125 -5.86 -11.02 20.40
N THR A 126 -4.74 -11.74 20.53
CA THR A 126 -4.56 -12.79 21.55
C THR A 126 -4.47 -12.25 22.97
N SER A 127 -4.14 -10.98 23.15
CA SER A 127 -4.11 -10.32 24.46
C SER A 127 -5.49 -9.82 24.93
N ARG A 128 -6.50 -9.82 24.07
CA ARG A 128 -7.84 -9.31 24.42
C ARG A 128 -8.54 -10.23 25.43
N PRO A 129 -9.28 -9.65 26.40
CA PRO A 129 -10.02 -10.44 27.40
C PRO A 129 -11.01 -11.44 26.79
N ASP A 130 -11.64 -11.10 25.66
CA ASP A 130 -12.60 -11.95 24.96
C ASP A 130 -11.93 -13.20 24.38
N TYR A 131 -10.72 -13.05 23.85
CA TYR A 131 -9.90 -14.15 23.36
C TYR A 131 -9.45 -15.06 24.51
N ILE A 132 -8.94 -14.47 25.60
CA ILE A 132 -8.46 -15.19 26.78
C ILE A 132 -9.60 -16.00 27.42
N LYS A 133 -10.85 -15.50 27.41
CA LYS A 133 -12.04 -16.20 27.90
C LYS A 133 -12.56 -17.28 26.95
N GLY A 134 -11.92 -17.49 25.80
CA GLY A 134 -12.35 -18.48 24.80
C GLY A 134 -13.58 -18.10 24.00
N SER A 135 -14.09 -16.87 24.14
CA SER A 135 -15.25 -16.37 23.39
C SER A 135 -14.90 -15.93 21.98
N PHE A 136 -13.62 -15.72 21.70
CA PHE A 136 -13.09 -15.33 20.41
C PHE A 136 -12.07 -16.37 19.92
N ASN A 137 -12.33 -17.00 18.80
CA ASN A 137 -11.40 -17.91 18.16
C ASN A 137 -11.02 -17.35 16.76
N PRO A 138 -9.81 -16.84 16.56
CA PRO A 138 -9.37 -16.32 15.27
C PRO A 138 -9.22 -17.39 14.19
N ASP A 139 -9.16 -18.67 14.57
CA ASP A 139 -9.08 -19.80 13.64
C ASP A 139 -10.44 -20.29 13.14
N THR A 140 -11.54 -19.85 13.72
CA THR A 140 -12.87 -20.19 13.19
C THR A 140 -13.09 -19.41 11.89
N ARG A 141 -13.26 -20.17 10.80
CA ARG A 141 -13.47 -19.66 9.43
C ARG A 141 -14.62 -18.66 9.28
N ASN A 142 -15.48 -18.54 10.28
CA ASN A 142 -16.63 -17.64 10.29
C ASN A 142 -16.48 -16.43 11.22
N ALA A 143 -15.42 -16.36 12.03
CA ALA A 143 -15.11 -15.19 12.83
C ALA A 143 -14.12 -14.31 12.09
N ILE A 144 -14.53 -13.76 10.98
CA ILE A 144 -13.95 -12.51 10.46
C ILE A 144 -14.32 -11.48 11.52
N ALA A 145 -13.46 -11.33 12.49
CA ALA A 145 -13.59 -10.24 13.42
C ALA A 145 -13.31 -8.96 12.62
N LYS A 146 -14.37 -8.37 12.08
CA LYS A 146 -14.33 -6.96 11.72
C LYS A 146 -13.97 -6.23 12.98
N CYS A 147 -12.71 -5.91 13.14
CA CYS A 147 -12.23 -5.12 14.26
C CYS A 147 -12.08 -3.69 13.74
N PRO A 148 -13.07 -2.83 13.91
CA PRO A 148 -12.94 -1.43 13.57
C PRO A 148 -11.90 -0.83 14.50
N ILE A 149 -10.83 -0.33 13.92
CA ILE A 149 -9.79 0.40 14.62
C ILE A 149 -10.02 1.87 14.30
N LYS A 150 -10.46 2.64 15.29
CA LYS A 150 -10.71 4.07 15.14
C LYS A 150 -9.48 4.87 15.54
N ASN A 151 -9.19 5.93 14.80
CA ASN A 151 -8.12 6.89 15.09
C ASN A 151 -6.73 6.25 15.23
N THR A 152 -6.42 5.22 14.46
CA THR A 152 -5.10 4.61 14.47
C THR A 152 -4.29 5.16 13.31
N PRO A 153 -3.07 5.69 13.56
CA PRO A 153 -2.20 6.15 12.49
C PRO A 153 -1.82 4.97 11.59
N VAL A 154 -1.90 5.17 10.28
CA VAL A 154 -1.55 4.19 9.27
C VAL A 154 -0.37 4.68 8.47
N VAL A 155 0.56 3.79 8.20
CA VAL A 155 1.67 4.02 7.29
C VAL A 155 1.42 3.18 6.05
N LEU A 156 1.29 3.84 4.90
CA LEU A 156 1.06 3.20 3.62
C LEU A 156 2.38 2.97 2.89
N SER A 157 2.54 1.78 2.31
CA SER A 157 3.66 1.47 1.42
C SER A 157 3.22 0.64 0.23
N ALA A 158 3.94 0.75 -0.88
CA ALA A 158 3.63 0.10 -2.13
C ALA A 158 4.88 -0.46 -2.81
N LEU A 159 4.70 -1.51 -3.60
CA LEU A 159 5.71 -2.09 -4.47
C LEU A 159 5.28 -1.90 -5.92
N SER A 160 6.14 -1.28 -6.73
CA SER A 160 5.86 -1.08 -8.14
C SER A 160 6.63 -2.07 -9.01
N LEU A 161 5.93 -2.70 -9.94
CA LEU A 161 6.51 -3.62 -10.94
C LEU A 161 7.08 -2.88 -12.15
N GLY A 162 6.71 -1.62 -12.34
CA GLY A 162 7.19 -0.78 -13.41
C GLY A 162 6.64 0.62 -13.30
N GLY A 163 7.35 1.60 -13.86
CA GLY A 163 6.89 2.97 -13.82
C GLY A 163 7.71 3.90 -14.70
N MET A 164 7.25 5.12 -14.81
CA MET A 164 7.94 6.18 -15.55
C MET A 164 7.93 7.49 -14.78
N ILE A 165 8.93 8.30 -15.02
CA ILE A 165 9.05 9.64 -14.47
C ILE A 165 8.47 10.66 -15.45
N LEU A 166 7.54 11.45 -14.95
CA LEU A 166 6.93 12.56 -15.67
C LEU A 166 7.50 13.89 -15.19
N LEU A 167 7.50 14.88 -16.06
CA LEU A 167 7.90 16.24 -15.71
C LEU A 167 6.90 16.86 -14.70
N PRO A 168 7.36 17.78 -13.85
CA PRO A 168 6.48 18.50 -12.95
C PRO A 168 5.47 19.34 -13.76
N ILE A 169 4.29 19.53 -13.20
CA ILE A 169 3.32 20.48 -13.73
C ILE A 169 3.58 21.84 -13.09
N ASP A 170 3.54 22.90 -13.90
CA ASP A 170 3.70 24.26 -13.38
C ASP A 170 2.53 24.62 -12.44
N LYS A 171 2.83 24.59 -11.14
CA LYS A 171 1.84 24.88 -10.08
C LYS A 171 1.48 26.38 -9.98
N ASN A 172 2.24 27.26 -10.61
CA ASN A 172 2.00 28.71 -10.54
C ASN A 172 0.69 29.13 -11.22
N SER A 173 0.18 28.32 -12.14
CA SER A 173 -1.12 28.55 -12.77
C SER A 173 -2.31 28.09 -11.92
N ARG A 174 -2.12 27.35 -10.82
CA ARG A 174 -3.19 26.67 -10.06
C ARG A 174 -3.39 27.12 -8.60
N LYS A 175 -2.37 27.71 -7.97
CA LYS A 175 -2.49 28.18 -6.58
C LYS A 175 -3.11 29.59 -6.47
N SER A 176 -4.37 29.73 -6.85
CA SER A 176 -5.15 30.86 -6.34
C SER A 176 -5.92 30.38 -5.09
N ALA A 177 -6.03 31.23 -4.07
CA ALA A 177 -6.79 30.97 -2.84
C ALA A 177 -8.24 30.52 -3.08
N LYS A 178 -8.77 30.72 -4.30
CA LYS A 178 -10.06 30.23 -4.76
C LYS A 178 -10.15 28.72 -4.88
N ASN A 179 -9.03 28.00 -5.18
CA ASN A 179 -9.07 26.54 -5.32
C ASN A 179 -9.30 25.84 -3.97
N THR A 180 -8.71 26.35 -2.88
CA THR A 180 -8.85 25.74 -1.55
C THR A 180 -10.29 25.83 -1.00
N GLU A 181 -11.02 26.91 -1.31
CA GLU A 181 -12.43 27.02 -0.93
C GLU A 181 -13.34 26.15 -1.80
N ALA A 182 -13.07 26.06 -3.11
CA ALA A 182 -13.80 25.18 -4.02
C ALA A 182 -13.63 23.70 -3.62
N GLU A 183 -12.41 23.29 -3.28
CA GLU A 183 -12.14 21.94 -2.78
C GLU A 183 -12.85 21.64 -1.46
N LYS A 184 -12.84 22.57 -0.51
CA LYS A 184 -13.59 22.43 0.75
C LYS A 184 -15.09 22.30 0.50
N LYS A 185 -15.63 23.09 -0.45
CA LYS A 185 -17.04 23.02 -0.85
C LYS A 185 -17.35 21.66 -1.49
N ARG A 186 -16.50 21.18 -2.39
CA ARG A 186 -16.66 19.87 -3.05
C ARG A 186 -16.62 18.72 -2.03
N ARG A 187 -15.71 18.75 -1.05
CA ARG A 187 -15.66 17.75 0.03
C ARG A 187 -16.96 17.71 0.85
N LYS A 188 -17.54 18.90 1.16
CA LYS A 188 -18.83 18.98 1.86
C LYS A 188 -19.99 18.41 1.02
N LEU A 189 -20.01 18.70 -0.28
CA LEU A 189 -20.99 18.14 -1.21
C LEU A 189 -20.89 16.62 -1.32
N ILE A 190 -19.67 16.07 -1.41
CA ILE A 190 -19.44 14.63 -1.43
C ILE A 190 -19.93 13.97 -0.14
N ALA A 191 -19.65 14.56 1.01
CA ALA A 191 -20.14 14.05 2.30
C ALA A 191 -21.68 14.10 2.40
N ALA A 192 -22.32 15.19 1.95
CA ALA A 192 -23.77 15.32 1.91
C ALA A 192 -24.40 14.29 0.95
N ALA A 193 -23.84 14.11 -0.24
CA ALA A 193 -24.30 13.13 -1.23
C ALA A 193 -24.20 11.68 -0.71
N LYS A 194 -23.14 11.34 0.03
CA LYS A 194 -23.00 10.05 0.72
C LYS A 194 -24.08 9.83 1.77
N ASN A 195 -24.54 10.90 2.42
CA ASN A 195 -25.63 10.85 3.41
C ASN A 195 -27.04 10.90 2.79
N GLY A 196 -27.14 10.83 1.45
CA GLY A 196 -28.42 10.73 0.77
C GLY A 196 -29.02 12.05 0.30
N ASP A 197 -28.29 13.16 0.36
CA ASP A 197 -28.74 14.47 -0.12
C ASP A 197 -28.77 14.49 -1.66
N GLU A 198 -29.98 14.61 -2.22
CA GLU A 198 -30.21 14.60 -3.68
C GLU A 198 -29.73 15.89 -4.35
N GLU A 199 -29.87 17.06 -3.70
CA GLU A 199 -29.38 18.33 -4.25
C GLU A 199 -27.85 18.34 -4.35
N ALA A 200 -27.16 17.74 -3.36
CA ALA A 200 -25.72 17.56 -3.40
C ALA A 200 -25.28 16.63 -4.52
N ARG A 201 -26.02 15.55 -4.79
CA ARG A 201 -25.76 14.64 -5.92
C ARG A 201 -25.92 15.32 -7.26
N GLU A 202 -26.99 16.08 -7.44
CA GLU A 202 -27.26 16.82 -8.66
C GLU A 202 -26.19 17.88 -8.92
N SER A 203 -25.79 18.63 -7.88
CA SER A 203 -24.73 19.63 -7.95
C SER A 203 -23.39 19.02 -8.36
N LEU A 204 -23.02 17.87 -7.80
CA LEU A 204 -21.79 17.14 -8.17
C LEU A 204 -21.85 16.66 -9.62
N THR A 205 -23.00 16.15 -10.07
CA THR A 205 -23.17 15.67 -11.45
C THR A 205 -22.96 16.81 -12.47
N ILE A 206 -23.49 17.99 -12.21
CA ILE A 206 -23.32 19.17 -13.06
C ILE A 206 -21.86 19.63 -13.08
N GLU A 207 -21.22 19.71 -11.90
CA GLU A 207 -19.80 20.08 -11.77
C GLU A 207 -18.88 19.08 -12.51
N ASP A 208 -19.19 17.79 -12.44
CA ASP A 208 -18.44 16.73 -13.11
C ASP A 208 -18.60 16.78 -14.65
N ILE A 209 -19.81 17.09 -15.18
CA ILE A 209 -20.05 17.30 -16.61
C ILE A 209 -19.23 18.48 -17.14
N ASP A 210 -19.27 19.61 -16.43
CA ASP A 210 -18.50 20.81 -16.81
C ASP A 210 -16.98 20.55 -16.79
N THR A 211 -16.52 19.85 -15.78
CA THR A 211 -15.11 19.45 -15.63
C THR A 211 -14.70 18.51 -16.75
N TYR A 212 -15.51 17.49 -17.03
CA TYR A 212 -15.31 16.55 -18.14
C TYR A 212 -15.21 17.27 -19.49
N THR A 213 -16.12 18.19 -19.76
CA THR A 213 -16.13 18.96 -21.02
C THR A 213 -14.84 19.77 -21.19
N LYS A 214 -14.38 20.45 -20.13
CA LYS A 214 -13.12 21.21 -20.14
C LYS A 214 -11.91 20.31 -20.32
N ILE A 215 -11.87 19.14 -19.69
CA ILE A 215 -10.80 18.15 -19.84
C ILE A 215 -10.78 17.61 -21.26
N CYS A 216 -11.93 17.23 -21.83
CA CYS A 216 -12.03 16.74 -23.20
C CYS A 216 -11.53 17.78 -24.22
N GLN A 217 -11.83 19.05 -24.02
CA GLN A 217 -11.33 20.12 -24.89
C GLN A 217 -9.80 20.25 -24.80
N ARG A 218 -9.22 20.13 -23.60
CA ARG A 218 -7.77 20.22 -23.42
C ARG A 218 -7.03 19.02 -23.98
N ILE A 219 -7.55 17.78 -23.82
CA ILE A 219 -6.97 16.55 -24.36
C ILE A 219 -6.79 16.60 -25.87
N MET A 220 -7.63 17.36 -26.61
CA MET A 220 -7.48 17.52 -28.05
C MET A 220 -6.22 18.31 -28.48
N TYR A 221 -5.64 19.09 -27.58
CA TYR A 221 -4.54 20.00 -27.86
C TYR A 221 -3.33 19.84 -26.96
N GLU A 222 -3.47 19.15 -25.82
CA GLU A 222 -2.44 18.97 -24.82
C GLU A 222 -2.22 17.49 -24.52
N ASP A 223 -1.01 17.11 -24.10
CA ASP A 223 -0.73 15.74 -23.60
C ASP A 223 -1.51 15.51 -22.31
N VAL A 224 -2.19 14.37 -22.20
CA VAL A 224 -2.96 13.95 -21.02
C VAL A 224 -2.13 14.07 -19.73
N PHE A 225 -0.86 13.69 -19.79
CA PHE A 225 0.04 13.78 -18.62
C PHE A 225 0.45 15.20 -18.24
N SER A 226 0.19 16.21 -19.10
CA SER A 226 0.33 17.62 -18.73
C SER A 226 -0.90 18.17 -18.01
N ILE A 227 -2.04 17.47 -18.14
CA ILE A 227 -3.34 17.89 -17.59
C ILE A 227 -3.60 17.23 -16.23
N VAL A 228 -3.30 15.92 -16.13
CA VAL A 228 -3.57 15.12 -14.94
C VAL A 228 -2.43 15.33 -13.93
N ASP A 229 -2.75 15.94 -12.81
CA ASP A 229 -1.80 16.24 -11.75
C ASP A 229 -1.44 15.00 -10.94
N SER A 230 -2.47 14.38 -10.37
CA SER A 230 -2.35 13.16 -9.60
C SER A 230 -3.55 12.23 -9.85
N THR A 231 -3.32 10.94 -9.73
CA THR A 231 -4.38 9.91 -9.76
C THR A 231 -4.06 8.80 -8.79
N PHE A 232 -5.10 8.27 -8.15
CA PHE A 232 -5.02 7.08 -7.33
C PHE A 232 -6.23 6.21 -7.65
N MET A 233 -6.05 5.22 -8.52
CA MET A 233 -7.15 4.43 -9.08
C MET A 233 -6.91 2.95 -8.86
N PRO A 234 -7.87 2.21 -8.29
CA PRO A 234 -7.83 0.75 -8.28
C PRO A 234 -7.71 0.21 -9.71
N CYS A 235 -6.87 -0.79 -9.91
CA CYS A 235 -6.69 -1.43 -11.21
C CYS A 235 -6.55 -2.95 -11.05
N GLY A 236 -6.80 -3.67 -12.15
CA GLY A 236 -6.69 -5.12 -12.17
C GLY A 236 -7.89 -5.84 -11.54
N VAL A 237 -7.73 -7.14 -11.34
CA VAL A 237 -8.74 -8.02 -10.73
C VAL A 237 -8.58 -8.07 -9.21
N GLU A 238 -7.37 -7.84 -8.74
CA GLU A 238 -7.01 -7.84 -7.32
C GLU A 238 -7.28 -6.47 -6.71
N CYS A 239 -7.94 -6.46 -5.56
CA CYS A 239 -8.40 -5.22 -4.93
C CYS A 239 -7.29 -4.37 -4.30
N ASP A 240 -6.05 -4.86 -4.26
CA ASP A 240 -4.87 -4.24 -3.68
C ASP A 240 -3.91 -3.64 -4.72
N GLN A 241 -4.33 -3.60 -5.99
CA GLN A 241 -3.53 -3.03 -7.08
C GLN A 241 -4.08 -1.67 -7.48
N TYR A 242 -3.17 -0.71 -7.66
CA TYR A 242 -3.50 0.67 -7.97
C TYR A 242 -2.62 1.20 -9.10
N SER A 243 -3.21 1.97 -9.99
CA SER A 243 -2.49 2.84 -10.91
C SER A 243 -2.40 4.24 -10.29
N VAL A 244 -1.19 4.75 -10.18
CA VAL A 244 -0.93 6.02 -9.50
C VAL A 244 -0.16 7.00 -10.38
N ILE A 245 -0.49 8.27 -10.25
CA ILE A 245 0.35 9.40 -10.66
C ILE A 245 0.46 10.29 -9.44
N GLY A 246 1.69 10.50 -8.97
CA GLY A 246 1.93 11.30 -7.77
C GLY A 246 3.25 12.07 -7.83
N GLU A 247 3.35 13.15 -7.07
CA GLU A 247 4.57 13.93 -6.94
C GLU A 247 5.56 13.22 -6.02
N ILE A 248 6.82 13.21 -6.39
CA ILE A 248 7.92 12.69 -5.57
C ILE A 248 8.31 13.76 -4.56
N LEU A 249 8.00 13.52 -3.29
CA LEU A 249 8.35 14.41 -2.17
C LEU A 249 9.75 14.13 -1.63
N GLU A 250 10.11 12.86 -1.53
CA GLU A 250 11.41 12.39 -1.06
C GLU A 250 11.88 11.24 -1.92
N LEU A 251 13.18 11.11 -2.06
CA LEU A 251 13.82 10.08 -2.87
C LEU A 251 15.06 9.57 -2.17
N SER A 252 15.18 8.25 -2.07
CA SER A 252 16.42 7.58 -1.70
C SER A 252 16.71 6.43 -2.64
N LYS A 253 17.96 5.99 -2.67
CA LYS A 253 18.42 4.86 -3.47
C LYS A 253 19.14 3.89 -2.56
N GLU A 254 18.65 2.68 -2.51
CA GLU A 254 19.20 1.60 -1.71
C GLU A 254 19.71 0.47 -2.61
N ARG A 255 20.50 -0.42 -2.04
CA ARG A 255 21.05 -1.57 -2.77
C ARG A 255 20.63 -2.86 -2.09
N ASN A 256 20.07 -3.78 -2.87
CA ASN A 256 19.78 -5.12 -2.39
C ASN A 256 21.09 -5.86 -2.05
N SER A 257 21.23 -6.29 -0.81
CA SER A 257 22.46 -6.92 -0.28
C SER A 257 22.74 -8.31 -0.87
N TYR A 258 21.72 -8.99 -1.41
CA TYR A 258 21.86 -10.33 -2.00
C TYR A 258 22.17 -10.30 -3.49
N THR A 259 21.57 -9.37 -4.23
CA THR A 259 21.68 -9.32 -5.70
C THR A 259 22.58 -8.20 -6.18
N GLY A 260 22.75 -7.16 -5.36
CA GLY A 260 23.45 -5.93 -5.74
C GLY A 260 22.62 -4.98 -6.61
N GLU A 261 21.35 -5.30 -6.90
CA GLU A 261 20.47 -4.43 -7.66
C GLU A 261 20.05 -3.19 -6.85
N ASN A 262 19.86 -2.09 -7.55
CA ASN A 262 19.43 -0.85 -6.92
C ASN A 262 17.91 -0.76 -6.86
N ILE A 263 17.42 -0.21 -5.75
CA ILE A 263 16.02 0.03 -5.47
C ILE A 263 15.85 1.53 -5.21
N TYR A 264 14.92 2.17 -5.89
CA TYR A 264 14.48 3.51 -5.51
C TYR A 264 13.35 3.41 -4.49
N ILE A 265 13.49 4.17 -3.42
CA ILE A 265 12.46 4.37 -2.40
C ILE A 265 11.98 5.81 -2.53
N MET A 266 10.73 6.00 -2.84
CA MET A 266 10.11 7.30 -3.10
C MET A 266 8.95 7.52 -2.14
N ASN A 267 8.88 8.69 -1.51
CA ASN A 267 7.65 9.14 -0.87
C ASN A 267 6.86 9.94 -1.89
N LEU A 268 5.66 9.48 -2.16
CA LEU A 268 4.75 10.05 -3.15
C LEU A 268 3.57 10.71 -2.45
N GLU A 269 3.15 11.85 -2.98
CA GLU A 269 1.87 12.47 -2.67
C GLU A 269 0.94 12.30 -3.88
N CYS A 270 -0.24 11.77 -3.62
CA CYS A 270 -1.22 11.45 -4.63
C CYS A 270 -2.63 11.72 -4.09
N ASN A 271 -3.29 12.76 -4.57
CA ASN A 271 -4.62 13.18 -4.09
C ASN A 271 -4.67 13.40 -2.55
N ASP A 272 -3.69 14.09 -2.00
CA ASP A 272 -3.50 14.31 -0.55
C ASP A 272 -3.22 13.01 0.27
N VAL A 273 -2.98 11.88 -0.39
CA VAL A 273 -2.54 10.65 0.27
C VAL A 273 -1.03 10.50 0.11
N GLU A 274 -0.31 10.45 1.21
CA GLU A 274 1.13 10.21 1.21
C GLU A 274 1.43 8.74 1.47
N PHE A 275 2.33 8.16 0.68
CA PHE A 275 2.78 6.77 0.85
C PHE A 275 4.21 6.57 0.35
N THR A 276 4.85 5.52 0.84
CA THR A 276 6.20 5.14 0.41
C THR A 276 6.12 4.06 -0.68
N LEU A 277 6.81 4.28 -1.80
CA LEU A 277 6.84 3.33 -2.92
C LEU A 277 8.28 2.84 -3.16
N GLY A 278 8.42 1.52 -3.31
CA GLY A 278 9.66 0.88 -3.74
C GLY A 278 9.57 0.36 -5.16
N ILE A 279 10.62 0.63 -5.96
CA ILE A 279 10.75 0.15 -7.34
C ILE A 279 12.21 -0.19 -7.67
N ASN A 280 12.41 -1.29 -8.40
CA ASN A 280 13.71 -1.61 -8.95
C ASN A 280 14.11 -0.59 -10.03
N GLU A 281 15.35 -0.11 -9.97
CA GLU A 281 15.91 0.83 -10.96
C GLU A 281 15.75 0.31 -12.39
N LYS A 282 15.88 -0.99 -12.63
CA LYS A 282 15.72 -1.61 -13.95
C LYS A 282 14.31 -1.46 -14.55
N HIS A 283 13.32 -1.26 -13.70
CA HIS A 283 11.91 -1.17 -14.10
C HIS A 283 11.39 0.28 -14.12
N LEU A 284 12.25 1.24 -13.86
CA LEU A 284 11.90 2.65 -13.87
C LEU A 284 12.40 3.32 -15.16
N LEU A 285 11.50 3.92 -15.90
CA LEU A 285 11.84 4.74 -17.06
C LEU A 285 12.00 6.21 -16.67
N GLY A 286 13.14 6.78 -17.02
CA GLY A 286 13.49 8.16 -16.68
C GLY A 286 14.19 8.31 -15.34
N GLU A 287 14.67 9.48 -15.05
CA GLU A 287 15.44 9.82 -13.86
C GLU A 287 14.53 10.39 -12.76
N PRO A 288 14.40 9.72 -11.61
CA PRO A 288 13.60 10.23 -10.51
C PRO A 288 14.29 11.41 -9.84
N MET A 289 13.51 12.44 -9.53
CA MET A 289 13.94 13.63 -8.79
C MET A 289 12.77 14.15 -7.97
N VAL A 290 13.06 14.74 -6.81
CA VAL A 290 12.05 15.43 -5.99
C VAL A 290 11.38 16.54 -6.81
N GLY A 291 10.07 16.63 -6.72
CA GLY A 291 9.23 17.55 -7.51
C GLY A 291 8.83 17.05 -8.90
N ARG A 292 9.45 15.97 -9.41
CA ARG A 292 8.93 15.25 -10.58
C ARG A 292 7.77 14.33 -10.15
N ARG A 293 7.04 13.82 -11.13
CA ARG A 293 5.93 12.91 -10.88
C ARG A 293 6.29 11.49 -11.28
N PHE A 294 5.90 10.54 -10.48
CA PHE A 294 5.95 9.12 -10.78
C PHE A 294 4.60 8.68 -11.34
N LYS A 295 4.61 7.83 -12.38
CA LYS A 295 3.46 7.11 -12.91
C LYS A 295 3.78 5.62 -12.91
N GLY A 296 2.90 4.83 -12.28
CA GLY A 296 3.04 3.38 -12.22
C GLY A 296 1.77 2.66 -11.81
#